data_99c317ee1917345edcf728b46a331fe6
#
_entry.id   99c317ee1917345edcf728b46a331fe6
#
_cell.length_a   1.000
_cell.length_b   1.000
_cell.length_c   1.000
_cell.angle_alpha   90.00
_cell.angle_beta   90.00
_cell.angle_gamma   90.00
#
_symmetry.space_group_name_H-M   'P 1'
#
loop_
_entity.id
_entity.type
_entity.pdbx_description
1 polymer ?
#
loop_
_entity_poly.entity_id
_entity_poly.type
_entity_poly.pdbx_seq_one_letter_code
_entity_poly.pdbx_strand_id
1 'polypeptide(L)'
;MQNRGKQSKSTQYKEIKLSTIANVTKGQAITSKEIVDGEYPVIAGGQSSPYTHNQYNHKGDVITVSASGAYSGYVWYHDYPIFASDCSIIFSKDNNVFLTKYIYEILRLRQKEIYLLQKGAGQPHVYASDLAQITIPVVSIEKQMEIIMYCNNLRITADELKQEGKHLVESAKMAIEAMILGE
;
A
#
# COMPACT_ATOMS: atom_id res chain seq x y z
N MET A 1 -10.47 -7.80 44.62
CA MET A 1 -9.58 -7.15 43.64
C MET A 1 -10.40 -6.72 42.46
N GLN A 2 -10.68 -5.41 42.33
CA GLN A 2 -11.56 -4.86 41.31
C GLN A 2 -10.76 -4.62 40.02
N ASN A 3 -11.14 -5.30 38.95
CA ASN A 3 -10.59 -5.12 37.63
C ASN A 3 -11.23 -3.87 37.01
N ARG A 4 -10.56 -2.71 37.07
CA ARG A 4 -10.98 -1.48 36.41
C ARG A 4 -10.69 -1.63 34.93
N GLY A 5 -11.71 -2.01 34.15
CA GLY A 5 -11.69 -1.92 32.72
C GLY A 5 -11.43 -0.45 32.29
N LYS A 6 -10.29 -0.21 31.68
CA LYS A 6 -10.04 1.06 30.95
C LYS A 6 -11.00 1.11 29.77
N GLN A 7 -12.10 1.83 29.91
CA GLN A 7 -12.88 2.29 28.76
C GLN A 7 -11.95 3.21 27.93
N SER A 8 -11.52 2.74 26.78
CA SER A 8 -10.90 3.58 25.77
C SER A 8 -11.96 4.58 25.29
N LYS A 9 -11.78 5.87 25.60
CA LYS A 9 -12.53 6.94 24.92
C LYS A 9 -12.23 6.80 23.44
N SER A 10 -13.17 6.29 22.64
CA SER A 10 -13.10 6.39 21.19
C SER A 10 -13.22 7.88 20.84
N THR A 11 -12.11 8.51 20.55
CA THR A 11 -12.11 9.85 19.96
C THR A 11 -12.69 9.68 18.56
N GLN A 12 -13.96 9.99 18.38
CA GLN A 12 -14.65 9.88 17.11
C GLN A 12 -14.16 11.03 16.22
N TYR A 13 -13.17 10.75 15.37
CA TYR A 13 -12.72 11.70 14.35
C TYR A 13 -13.82 11.89 13.30
N LYS A 14 -13.98 13.14 12.83
CA LYS A 14 -14.80 13.41 11.65
C LYS A 14 -14.18 12.66 10.47
N GLU A 15 -15.00 11.97 9.70
CA GLU A 15 -14.57 11.29 8.47
C GLU A 15 -15.09 12.00 7.23
N ILE A 16 -14.32 11.93 6.14
CA ILE A 16 -14.66 12.51 4.84
C ILE A 16 -14.45 11.47 3.75
N LYS A 17 -15.30 11.45 2.72
CA LYS A 17 -15.14 10.53 1.60
C LYS A 17 -13.84 10.80 0.82
N LEU A 18 -13.18 9.73 0.40
CA LEU A 18 -11.96 9.79 -0.39
C LEU A 18 -12.13 10.65 -1.64
N SER A 19 -13.26 10.51 -2.35
CA SER A 19 -13.59 11.32 -3.54
C SER A 19 -13.63 12.82 -3.30
N THR A 20 -13.83 13.26 -2.06
CA THR A 20 -13.83 14.68 -1.71
C THR A 20 -12.41 15.25 -1.67
N ILE A 21 -11.45 14.49 -1.16
CA ILE A 21 -10.08 14.95 -0.86
C ILE A 21 -9.04 14.45 -1.87
N ALA A 22 -9.34 13.43 -2.66
CA ALA A 22 -8.43 12.82 -3.60
C ALA A 22 -9.07 12.62 -4.98
N ASN A 23 -8.24 12.61 -6.00
CA ASN A 23 -8.59 12.10 -7.31
C ASN A 23 -8.53 10.58 -7.25
N VAL A 24 -9.54 9.93 -7.82
CA VAL A 24 -9.63 8.47 -7.94
C VAL A 24 -9.90 8.16 -9.41
N THR A 25 -8.88 7.74 -10.13
CA THR A 25 -8.93 7.51 -11.58
C THR A 25 -8.51 6.10 -11.93
N LYS A 26 -8.68 5.70 -13.18
CA LYS A 26 -8.17 4.43 -13.71
C LYS A 26 -6.80 4.62 -14.32
N GLY A 27 -5.97 3.58 -14.27
CA GLY A 27 -4.73 3.50 -15.02
C GLY A 27 -4.96 3.37 -16.53
N GLN A 28 -3.88 3.50 -17.26
CA GLN A 28 -3.87 3.39 -18.72
C GLN A 28 -3.50 1.96 -19.13
N ALA A 29 -4.45 1.23 -19.69
CA ALA A 29 -4.19 -0.13 -20.15
C ALA A 29 -3.02 -0.15 -21.14
N ILE A 30 -2.12 -1.12 -20.97
CA ILE A 30 -1.01 -1.40 -21.89
C ILE A 30 -0.94 -2.91 -22.12
N THR A 31 -0.75 -3.33 -23.33
CA THR A 31 -0.56 -4.74 -23.69
C THR A 31 0.93 -5.11 -23.68
N SER A 32 1.23 -6.39 -23.57
CA SER A 32 2.62 -6.88 -23.63
C SER A 32 3.38 -6.50 -24.91
N LYS A 33 2.64 -6.27 -26.01
CA LYS A 33 3.22 -5.84 -27.31
C LYS A 33 3.58 -4.35 -27.35
N GLU A 34 2.95 -3.55 -26.49
CA GLU A 34 3.19 -2.10 -26.39
C GLU A 34 4.25 -1.76 -25.35
N ILE A 35 4.62 -2.73 -24.50
CA ILE A 35 5.68 -2.55 -23.52
C ILE A 35 7.01 -2.47 -24.26
N VAL A 36 7.70 -1.35 -24.11
CA VAL A 36 9.09 -1.16 -24.54
C VAL A 36 9.93 -1.12 -23.28
N ASP A 37 10.89 -2.02 -23.15
CA ASP A 37 11.73 -2.16 -21.96
C ASP A 37 12.43 -0.83 -21.58
N GLY A 38 12.46 -0.55 -20.28
CA GLY A 38 12.97 0.72 -19.74
C GLY A 38 13.06 0.72 -18.22
N GLU A 39 13.05 1.91 -17.61
CA GLU A 39 13.33 2.09 -16.15
C GLU A 39 12.05 2.16 -15.30
N TYR A 40 10.89 2.41 -15.89
CA TYR A 40 9.67 2.69 -15.12
C TYR A 40 8.85 1.43 -14.87
N PRO A 41 8.61 1.05 -13.61
CA PRO A 41 7.80 -0.13 -13.30
C PRO A 41 6.38 0.01 -13.84
N VAL A 42 5.88 -1.06 -14.48
CA VAL A 42 4.48 -1.16 -14.93
C VAL A 42 3.64 -1.72 -13.79
N ILE A 43 2.80 -0.88 -13.19
CA ILE A 43 1.93 -1.27 -12.09
C ILE A 43 0.58 -1.72 -12.66
N ALA A 44 0.28 -3.00 -12.47
CA ALA A 44 -0.95 -3.64 -12.93
C ALA A 44 -1.65 -4.37 -11.76
N GLY A 45 -2.45 -5.39 -12.07
CA GLY A 45 -3.04 -6.27 -11.07
C GLY A 45 -1.97 -7.12 -10.40
N GLY A 46 -1.88 -7.09 -9.08
CA GLY A 46 -0.91 -7.89 -8.33
C GLY A 46 -0.20 -7.16 -7.20
N GLN A 47 0.82 -7.81 -6.64
CA GLN A 47 1.64 -7.31 -5.53
C GLN A 47 3.09 -7.03 -5.95
N SER A 48 3.39 -7.16 -7.22
CA SER A 48 4.71 -6.91 -7.79
C SER A 48 4.59 -6.32 -9.18
N SER A 49 5.65 -5.69 -9.66
CA SER A 49 5.77 -5.17 -11.02
C SER A 49 6.82 -5.99 -11.78
N PRO A 50 6.42 -7.03 -12.52
CA PRO A 50 7.36 -7.89 -13.26
C PRO A 50 7.88 -7.25 -14.55
N TYR A 51 7.30 -6.13 -14.98
CA TYR A 51 7.63 -5.44 -16.23
C TYR A 51 8.06 -4.01 -15.97
N THR A 52 8.94 -3.51 -16.84
CA THR A 52 9.31 -2.09 -16.92
C THR A 52 8.92 -1.51 -18.27
N HIS A 53 8.78 -0.20 -18.36
CA HIS A 53 8.46 0.52 -19.60
C HIS A 53 9.37 1.74 -19.75
N ASN A 54 9.58 2.19 -20.97
CA ASN A 54 10.44 3.35 -21.26
C ASN A 54 9.75 4.72 -21.03
N GLN A 55 8.47 4.71 -20.69
CA GLN A 55 7.68 5.90 -20.35
C GLN A 55 6.96 5.71 -19.02
N TYR A 56 6.75 6.80 -18.31
CA TYR A 56 5.89 6.84 -17.13
C TYR A 56 4.62 7.66 -17.44
N ASN A 57 3.53 7.37 -16.75
CA ASN A 57 2.32 8.17 -16.77
C ASN A 57 2.02 8.87 -15.44
N HIS A 58 2.78 8.54 -14.38
CA HIS A 58 2.74 9.21 -13.08
C HIS A 58 4.16 9.43 -12.54
N LYS A 59 4.44 10.65 -12.02
CA LYS A 59 5.78 11.04 -11.53
C LYS A 59 6.13 10.50 -10.15
N GLY A 60 5.16 9.95 -9.44
CA GLY A 60 5.27 9.55 -8.03
C GLY A 60 4.29 10.33 -7.15
N ASP A 61 4.38 10.13 -5.83
CA ASP A 61 3.41 10.56 -4.81
C ASP A 61 1.99 10.12 -5.15
N VAL A 62 1.85 8.87 -5.56
CA VAL A 62 0.58 8.27 -5.94
C VAL A 62 0.37 6.92 -5.25
N ILE A 63 -0.89 6.59 -5.03
CA ILE A 63 -1.34 5.29 -4.54
C ILE A 63 -1.94 4.54 -5.73
N THR A 64 -1.58 3.27 -5.88
CA THR A 64 -2.28 2.36 -6.79
C THR A 64 -3.06 1.33 -5.99
N VAL A 65 -4.23 0.95 -6.53
CA VAL A 65 -5.04 -0.15 -6.01
C VAL A 65 -5.31 -1.09 -7.15
N SER A 66 -4.82 -2.33 -7.05
CA SER A 66 -4.99 -3.36 -8.09
C SER A 66 -6.45 -3.50 -8.48
N ALA A 67 -6.77 -3.40 -9.78
CA ALA A 67 -8.16 -3.40 -10.24
C ALA A 67 -8.71 -4.80 -10.45
N SER A 68 -7.88 -5.78 -10.82
CA SER A 68 -8.32 -7.12 -11.23
C SER A 68 -7.44 -8.24 -10.68
N GLY A 69 -7.96 -9.49 -10.74
CA GLY A 69 -7.26 -10.71 -10.36
C GLY A 69 -7.31 -11.00 -8.86
N ALA A 70 -6.58 -12.04 -8.43
CA ALA A 70 -6.59 -12.53 -7.06
C ALA A 70 -6.18 -11.49 -6.00
N TYR A 71 -5.39 -10.50 -6.41
CA TYR A 71 -4.92 -9.41 -5.55
C TYR A 71 -5.66 -8.09 -5.79
N SER A 72 -6.81 -8.12 -6.49
CA SER A 72 -7.61 -6.90 -6.67
C SER A 72 -7.94 -6.27 -5.32
N GLY A 73 -7.71 -4.95 -5.20
CA GLY A 73 -7.78 -4.23 -3.93
C GLY A 73 -6.45 -4.08 -3.19
N TYR A 74 -5.35 -4.66 -3.68
CA TYR A 74 -4.04 -4.45 -3.05
C TYR A 74 -3.61 -2.99 -3.20
N VAL A 75 -3.31 -2.35 -2.05
CA VAL A 75 -2.94 -0.93 -1.97
C VAL A 75 -1.43 -0.79 -1.95
N TRP A 76 -0.88 0.02 -2.87
CA TRP A 76 0.54 0.27 -2.99
C TRP A 76 0.81 1.78 -3.13
N TYR A 77 1.88 2.28 -2.52
CA TYR A 77 2.33 3.66 -2.64
C TYR A 77 3.62 3.72 -3.45
N HIS A 78 3.70 4.72 -4.32
CA HIS A 78 4.87 4.97 -5.16
C HIS A 78 5.33 6.41 -4.98
N ASP A 79 6.57 6.59 -4.55
CA ASP A 79 7.26 7.87 -4.45
C ASP A 79 8.21 8.13 -5.64
N TYR A 80 8.18 7.24 -6.63
CA TYR A 80 8.97 7.25 -7.85
C TYR A 80 8.09 7.18 -9.10
N PRO A 81 8.60 7.54 -10.30
CA PRO A 81 7.82 7.45 -11.53
C PRO A 81 7.41 6.01 -11.86
N ILE A 82 6.17 5.85 -12.26
CA ILE A 82 5.56 4.56 -12.64
C ILE A 82 4.73 4.66 -13.91
N PHE A 83 4.52 3.54 -14.58
CA PHE A 83 3.44 3.37 -15.55
C PHE A 83 2.29 2.62 -14.90
N ALA A 84 1.24 3.35 -14.50
CA ALA A 84 0.05 2.77 -13.88
C ALA A 84 -0.90 2.22 -14.95
N SER A 85 -1.15 0.90 -14.95
CA SER A 85 -1.94 0.18 -15.94
C SER A 85 -3.25 -0.35 -15.35
N ASP A 86 -3.37 -1.65 -15.07
CA ASP A 86 -4.61 -2.27 -14.54
C ASP A 86 -4.77 -2.02 -13.04
N CYS A 87 -4.91 -0.77 -12.66
CA CYS A 87 -5.09 -0.32 -11.29
C CYS A 87 -5.95 0.94 -11.23
N SER A 88 -6.52 1.21 -10.06
CA SER A 88 -7.02 2.53 -9.70
C SER A 88 -5.87 3.38 -9.17
N ILE A 89 -5.85 4.66 -9.51
CA ILE A 89 -4.83 5.62 -9.09
C ILE A 89 -5.48 6.64 -8.17
N ILE A 90 -4.85 6.88 -7.01
CA ILE A 90 -5.33 7.78 -5.98
C ILE A 90 -4.22 8.75 -5.61
N PHE A 91 -4.50 10.04 -5.62
CA PHE A 91 -3.59 11.08 -5.14
C PHE A 91 -4.39 12.26 -4.61
N SER A 92 -3.81 12.99 -3.67
CA SER A 92 -4.46 14.13 -3.04
C SER A 92 -4.82 15.21 -4.07
N LYS A 93 -5.94 15.89 -3.86
CA LYS A 93 -6.33 17.10 -4.60
C LYS A 93 -5.57 18.32 -4.13
N ASP A 94 -5.18 18.34 -2.85
CA ASP A 94 -4.41 19.40 -2.22
C ASP A 94 -3.55 18.84 -1.07
N ASN A 95 -2.26 18.69 -1.30
CA ASN A 95 -1.30 18.18 -0.32
C ASN A 95 -1.06 19.15 0.86
N ASN A 96 -1.57 20.39 0.82
CA ASN A 96 -1.56 21.28 1.99
C ASN A 96 -2.68 20.93 2.98
N VAL A 97 -3.67 20.16 2.58
CA VAL A 97 -4.82 19.76 3.41
C VAL A 97 -4.79 18.27 3.74
N PHE A 98 -4.55 17.42 2.73
CA PHE A 98 -4.39 15.97 2.89
C PHE A 98 -3.17 15.47 2.14
N LEU A 99 -2.20 14.90 2.85
CA LEU A 99 -1.03 14.28 2.23
C LEU A 99 -1.43 12.96 1.55
N THR A 100 -1.00 12.75 0.31
CA THR A 100 -1.21 11.48 -0.40
C THR A 100 -0.69 10.29 0.42
N LYS A 101 0.47 10.45 1.06
CA LYS A 101 1.07 9.43 1.93
C LYS A 101 0.20 9.11 3.15
N TYR A 102 -0.46 10.11 3.77
CA TYR A 102 -1.40 9.87 4.86
C TYR A 102 -2.62 9.06 4.39
N ILE A 103 -3.19 9.42 3.22
CA ILE A 103 -4.28 8.66 2.61
C ILE A 103 -3.86 7.20 2.41
N TYR A 104 -2.64 6.97 1.92
CA TYR A 104 -2.08 5.62 1.78
C TYR A 104 -2.04 4.87 3.13
N GLU A 105 -1.57 5.49 4.21
CA GLU A 105 -1.49 4.83 5.52
C GLU A 105 -2.87 4.36 6.00
N ILE A 106 -3.90 5.21 5.81
CA ILE A 106 -5.28 4.84 6.16
C ILE A 106 -5.81 3.71 5.27
N LEU A 107 -5.59 3.77 3.96
CA LEU A 107 -6.02 2.70 3.05
C LEU A 107 -5.31 1.37 3.35
N ARG A 108 -4.01 1.41 3.67
CA ARG A 108 -3.24 0.22 4.09
C ARG A 108 -3.77 -0.38 5.40
N LEU A 109 -4.11 0.46 6.37
CA LEU A 109 -4.74 0.02 7.62
C LEU A 109 -6.07 -0.71 7.33
N ARG A 110 -6.82 -0.25 6.34
CA ARG A 110 -8.10 -0.82 5.91
C ARG A 110 -7.96 -1.85 4.77
N GLN A 111 -6.78 -2.40 4.54
CA GLN A 111 -6.54 -3.35 3.43
C GLN A 111 -7.53 -4.51 3.41
N LYS A 112 -7.90 -5.06 4.57
CA LYS A 112 -8.87 -6.15 4.66
C LYS A 112 -10.27 -5.72 4.23
N GLU A 113 -10.70 -4.51 4.58
CA GLU A 113 -11.99 -3.93 4.16
C GLU A 113 -12.01 -3.69 2.65
N ILE A 114 -10.90 -3.23 2.07
CA ILE A 114 -10.76 -3.02 0.62
C ILE A 114 -10.87 -4.35 -0.13
N TYR A 115 -10.31 -5.44 0.38
CA TYR A 115 -10.49 -6.77 -0.22
C TYR A 115 -11.95 -7.24 -0.19
N LEU A 116 -12.77 -6.80 0.78
CA LEU A 116 -14.21 -7.11 0.80
C LEU A 116 -15.00 -6.37 -0.29
N LEU A 117 -14.41 -5.37 -0.96
CA LEU A 117 -15.01 -4.69 -2.11
C LEU A 117 -14.89 -5.49 -3.41
N GLN A 118 -14.18 -6.62 -3.41
CA GLN A 118 -14.04 -7.48 -4.58
C GLN A 118 -15.41 -7.96 -5.09
N LYS A 119 -15.64 -7.84 -6.40
CA LYS A 119 -16.84 -8.28 -7.11
C LYS A 119 -16.45 -9.17 -8.29
N GLY A 120 -17.25 -10.17 -8.59
CA GLY A 120 -17.03 -11.12 -9.69
C GLY A 120 -16.55 -12.49 -9.20
N ALA A 121 -17.26 -13.56 -9.60
CA ALA A 121 -17.01 -14.93 -9.14
C ALA A 121 -15.79 -15.59 -9.81
N GLY A 122 -15.53 -15.27 -11.09
CA GLY A 122 -14.43 -15.87 -11.85
C GLY A 122 -13.13 -15.07 -11.79
N GLN A 123 -13.24 -13.77 -11.92
CA GLN A 123 -12.13 -12.84 -11.79
C GLN A 123 -12.55 -11.67 -10.88
N PRO A 124 -12.02 -11.61 -9.66
CA PRO A 124 -12.34 -10.52 -8.73
C PRO A 124 -11.90 -9.16 -9.26
N HIS A 125 -12.74 -8.13 -9.07
CA HIS A 125 -12.45 -6.74 -9.40
C HIS A 125 -12.77 -5.81 -8.26
N VAL A 126 -11.93 -4.78 -8.07
CA VAL A 126 -12.21 -3.62 -7.20
C VAL A 126 -12.31 -2.37 -8.07
N TYR A 127 -13.42 -1.67 -7.97
CA TYR A 127 -13.72 -0.52 -8.83
C TYR A 127 -13.35 0.80 -8.16
N ALA A 128 -12.85 1.74 -8.96
CA ALA A 128 -12.54 3.10 -8.52
C ALA A 128 -13.74 3.81 -7.86
N SER A 129 -14.97 3.52 -8.32
CA SER A 129 -16.21 4.04 -7.73
C SER A 129 -16.46 3.58 -6.31
N ASP A 130 -16.10 2.33 -5.97
CA ASP A 130 -16.24 1.80 -4.63
C ASP A 130 -15.14 2.37 -3.70
N LEU A 131 -13.90 2.46 -4.19
CA LEU A 131 -12.79 3.11 -3.49
C LEU A 131 -13.10 4.57 -3.15
N ALA A 132 -13.73 5.29 -4.08
CA ALA A 132 -14.12 6.69 -3.91
C ALA A 132 -15.08 6.95 -2.73
N GLN A 133 -15.80 5.91 -2.26
CA GLN A 133 -16.73 5.99 -1.12
C GLN A 133 -16.06 5.70 0.24
N ILE A 134 -14.83 5.17 0.25
CA ILE A 134 -14.07 4.94 1.49
C ILE A 134 -13.92 6.27 2.21
N THR A 135 -14.09 6.26 3.53
CA THR A 135 -13.93 7.46 4.35
C THR A 135 -12.52 7.55 4.94
N ILE A 136 -12.01 8.76 5.10
CA ILE A 136 -10.68 9.06 5.65
C ILE A 136 -10.87 9.97 6.87
N PRO A 137 -10.22 9.67 8.02
CA PRO A 137 -10.27 10.55 9.19
C PRO A 137 -9.68 11.93 8.89
N VAL A 138 -10.37 12.98 9.34
CA VAL A 138 -9.93 14.37 9.20
C VAL A 138 -9.09 14.75 10.41
N VAL A 139 -7.81 14.95 10.19
CA VAL A 139 -6.84 15.42 11.19
C VAL A 139 -5.97 16.53 10.61
N SER A 140 -5.29 17.31 11.46
CA SER A 140 -4.39 18.37 11.00
C SER A 140 -3.19 17.82 10.21
N ILE A 141 -2.55 18.64 9.40
CA ILE A 141 -1.34 18.27 8.63
C ILE A 141 -0.23 17.75 9.54
N GLU A 142 -0.02 18.39 10.69
CA GLU A 142 0.98 17.98 11.66
C GLU A 142 0.68 16.55 12.16
N LYS A 143 -0.59 16.25 12.41
CA LYS A 143 -1.00 14.90 12.85
C LYS A 143 -0.89 13.87 11.73
N GLN A 144 -1.14 14.25 10.48
CA GLN A 144 -0.89 13.39 9.33
C GLN A 144 0.60 13.04 9.21
N MET A 145 1.48 14.02 9.34
CA MET A 145 2.94 13.83 9.32
C MET A 145 3.42 12.94 10.46
N GLU A 146 2.90 13.15 11.68
CA GLU A 146 3.19 12.29 12.84
C GLU A 146 2.83 10.82 12.57
N ILE A 147 1.63 10.58 11.99
CA ILE A 147 1.17 9.22 11.63
C ILE A 147 2.09 8.60 10.58
N ILE A 148 2.45 9.34 9.53
CA ILE A 148 3.36 8.88 8.48
C ILE A 148 4.72 8.48 9.07
N MET A 149 5.30 9.34 9.90
CA MET A 149 6.59 9.09 10.55
C MET A 149 6.53 7.85 11.44
N TYR A 150 5.48 7.72 12.25
CA TYR A 150 5.27 6.56 13.10
C TYR A 150 5.19 5.26 12.29
N CYS A 151 4.39 5.24 11.21
CA CYS A 151 4.27 4.08 10.35
C CYS A 151 5.60 3.73 9.65
N ASN A 152 6.35 4.72 9.18
CA ASN A 152 7.66 4.51 8.57
C ASN A 152 8.66 3.90 9.58
N ASN A 153 8.74 4.42 10.79
CA ASN A 153 9.63 3.90 11.83
C ASN A 153 9.28 2.44 12.18
N LEU A 154 7.99 2.11 12.29
CA LEU A 154 7.56 0.73 12.51
C LEU A 154 7.99 -0.21 11.38
N ARG A 155 7.92 0.23 10.12
CA ARG A 155 8.37 -0.58 8.97
C ARG A 155 9.86 -0.81 9.01
N ILE A 156 10.66 0.24 9.28
CA ILE A 156 12.12 0.12 9.42
C ILE A 156 12.46 -0.91 10.50
N THR A 157 11.89 -0.77 11.69
CA THR A 157 12.12 -1.71 12.80
C THR A 157 11.70 -3.14 12.44
N ALA A 158 10.56 -3.31 11.75
CA ALA A 158 10.10 -4.62 11.32
C ALA A 158 11.05 -5.27 10.29
N ASP A 159 11.60 -4.48 9.38
CA ASP A 159 12.56 -4.97 8.38
C ASP A 159 13.91 -5.31 9.02
N GLU A 160 14.41 -4.52 9.99
CA GLU A 160 15.60 -4.82 10.78
C GLU A 160 15.47 -6.15 11.53
N LEU A 161 14.37 -6.34 12.27
CA LEU A 161 14.09 -7.58 12.98
C LEU A 161 13.99 -8.80 12.05
N LYS A 162 13.42 -8.61 10.86
CA LYS A 162 13.33 -9.66 9.85
C LYS A 162 14.70 -10.05 9.29
N GLN A 163 15.60 -9.10 9.10
CA GLN A 163 16.97 -9.38 8.66
C GLN A 163 17.77 -10.07 9.77
N GLU A 164 17.65 -9.62 11.01
CA GLU A 164 18.27 -10.27 12.16
C GLU A 164 17.79 -11.72 12.31
N GLY A 165 16.47 -11.95 12.20
CA GLY A 165 15.91 -13.30 12.25
C GLY A 165 16.45 -14.21 11.14
N LYS A 166 16.61 -13.70 9.90
CA LYS A 166 17.24 -14.47 8.82
C LYS A 166 18.69 -14.82 9.12
N HIS A 167 19.47 -13.86 9.63
CA HIS A 167 20.87 -14.07 9.97
C HIS A 167 21.02 -15.14 11.07
N LEU A 168 20.18 -15.09 12.10
CA LEU A 168 20.19 -16.10 13.18
C LEU A 168 19.91 -17.52 12.64
N VAL A 169 18.94 -17.65 11.73
CA VAL A 169 18.62 -18.94 11.10
C VAL A 169 19.80 -19.47 10.27
N GLU A 170 20.45 -18.62 9.47
CA GLU A 170 21.62 -19.04 8.68
C GLU A 170 22.82 -19.38 9.56
N SER A 171 23.07 -18.63 10.63
CA SER A 171 24.12 -18.95 11.62
C SER A 171 23.87 -20.29 12.30
N ALA A 172 22.63 -20.60 12.68
CA ALA A 172 22.26 -21.89 13.28
C ALA A 172 22.47 -23.05 12.30
N LYS A 173 22.14 -22.87 10.99
CA LYS A 173 22.42 -23.88 9.96
C LYS A 173 23.90 -24.18 9.84
N MET A 174 24.75 -23.14 9.72
CA MET A 174 26.21 -23.31 9.65
C MET A 174 26.78 -24.02 10.88
N ALA A 175 26.28 -23.68 12.09
CA ALA A 175 26.71 -24.34 13.32
C ALA A 175 26.34 -25.83 13.34
N ILE A 176 25.16 -26.20 12.85
CA ILE A 176 24.74 -27.60 12.74
C ILE A 176 25.61 -28.35 11.71
N GLU A 177 25.88 -27.74 10.57
CA GLU A 177 26.76 -28.33 9.55
C GLU A 177 28.17 -28.59 10.10
N ALA A 178 28.75 -27.61 10.80
CA ALA A 178 30.06 -27.79 11.44
C ALA A 178 30.04 -28.93 12.49
N MET A 179 28.99 -29.02 13.32
CA MET A 179 28.83 -30.14 14.26
C MET A 179 28.73 -31.51 13.58
N ILE A 180 28.10 -31.60 12.40
CA ILE A 180 27.97 -32.86 11.65
C ILE A 180 29.30 -33.24 11.01
N LEU A 181 30.06 -32.24 10.51
CA LEU A 181 31.35 -32.47 9.84
C LEU A 181 32.51 -32.67 10.81
N GLY A 182 32.33 -32.35 12.09
CA GLY A 182 33.34 -32.48 13.12
C GLY A 182 34.44 -31.38 13.06
N GLU A 183 34.02 -30.19 12.56
CA GLU A 183 34.87 -28.98 12.46
C GLU A 183 34.72 -28.10 13.72
#